data_b77c0c38747d39eaf6e2d55ef5844f03
#
_entry.id   b77c0c38747d39eaf6e2d55ef5844f03
#
_cell.length_a   1.000
_cell.length_b   1.000
_cell.length_c   1.000
_cell.angle_alpha   90.00
_cell.angle_beta   90.00
_cell.angle_gamma   90.00
#
_symmetry.space_group_name_H-M   'P 1'
#
loop_
_entity.id
_entity.type
_entity.pdbx_description
1 polymer ?
#
loop_
_entity_poly.entity_id
_entity_poly.type
_entity_poly.pdbx_seq_one_letter_code
_entity_poly.pdbx_strand_id
1 'polypeptide(L)'
;MRFTLPFVMAGLAMAAVSAGAQDADQRIVRRDAVRAGARAYQGRNAPEQTERFSRKVKVGRDARVSIDNVAGNIVVTGGSGDEVSIEAVKRTRGDRSELATVRITVDERAGRVEVRTEGEQNRSNRGRRGSQVSVDYTVTVPASASVDLHSVSGSMRVTGVRGSLRAETVSGNVTTTDTPKLEVAKSISGDVSLTGAAAEGDLSAASVSGSVTARGLRAHGLGLGSISGDIILSDVTCDRLGIKSVSGSVEYAGSILKGGRYEINSHSGSVRLTLSNPPGFELTANSFSGTIRSDFPLIIGGDRDRDRGRRRGADNRSIRATFGDGSATVTIRTFSGDIVIAKR
;
A
#
# COMPACT_ATOMS: atom_id res chain seq x y z
N MET A 1 30.63 -38.49 -68.32
CA MET A 1 31.82 -39.00 -67.65
C MET A 1 31.47 -39.26 -66.20
N ARG A 2 30.97 -40.42 -65.79
CA ARG A 2 31.63 -41.68 -65.42
C ARG A 2 32.85 -41.48 -64.54
N PHE A 3 32.68 -41.86 -63.24
CA PHE A 3 33.48 -42.83 -62.47
C PHE A 3 33.05 -42.76 -61.00
N THR A 4 32.26 -43.69 -60.44
CA THR A 4 32.51 -44.99 -59.75
C THR A 4 33.08 -44.83 -58.29
N LEU A 5 32.29 -45.45 -57.41
CA LEU A 5 32.60 -45.87 -56.01
C LEU A 5 33.90 -46.72 -55.94
N PRO A 6 34.48 -46.90 -54.71
CA PRO A 6 34.11 -48.14 -54.03
C PRO A 6 33.92 -48.00 -52.47
N PHE A 7 33.10 -48.87 -52.03
CA PHE A 7 32.87 -49.56 -50.74
C PHE A 7 34.14 -50.00 -50.03
N VAL A 8 34.22 -49.73 -48.72
CA VAL A 8 34.96 -50.61 -47.78
C VAL A 8 34.16 -50.79 -46.51
N MET A 9 33.70 -52.03 -46.36
CA MET A 9 33.22 -52.60 -45.07
C MET A 9 34.40 -52.91 -44.15
N ALA A 10 34.38 -52.54 -42.90
CA ALA A 10 34.93 -53.33 -41.79
C ALA A 10 34.68 -52.62 -40.45
N GLY A 11 34.15 -53.35 -39.51
CA GLY A 11 34.46 -53.21 -38.10
C GLY A 11 33.26 -53.12 -37.16
N LEU A 12 32.51 -54.22 -37.05
CA LEU A 12 31.58 -54.46 -35.97
C LEU A 12 32.38 -55.07 -34.81
N ALA A 13 32.66 -54.32 -33.78
CA ALA A 13 33.05 -54.92 -32.49
C ALA A 13 32.90 -53.89 -31.33
N MET A 14 32.05 -54.26 -30.39
CA MET A 14 32.04 -53.93 -28.96
C MET A 14 31.92 -52.45 -28.51
N ALA A 15 30.70 -52.10 -28.15
CA ALA A 15 30.42 -51.16 -27.08
C ALA A 15 29.13 -51.54 -26.31
N ALA A 16 29.17 -52.66 -25.64
CA ALA A 16 28.06 -53.12 -24.78
C ALA A 16 28.43 -53.12 -23.29
N VAL A 17 29.08 -52.05 -22.78
CA VAL A 17 29.43 -51.94 -21.33
C VAL A 17 29.21 -50.54 -20.75
N SER A 18 28.50 -49.62 -21.38
CA SER A 18 28.24 -48.33 -20.76
C SER A 18 26.77 -47.97 -20.48
N ALA A 19 25.81 -48.83 -20.85
CA ALA A 19 24.39 -48.55 -20.63
C ALA A 19 23.90 -48.77 -19.19
N GLY A 20 24.61 -49.59 -18.42
CA GLY A 20 24.20 -49.90 -17.01
C GLY A 20 24.50 -48.79 -15.98
N ALA A 21 25.59 -48.04 -16.17
CA ALA A 21 25.98 -46.99 -15.22
C ALA A 21 25.17 -45.70 -15.38
N GLN A 22 24.80 -45.32 -16.59
CA GLN A 22 23.97 -44.15 -16.85
C GLN A 22 22.52 -44.31 -16.37
N ASP A 23 21.99 -45.56 -16.43
CA ASP A 23 20.62 -45.86 -15.98
C ASP A 23 20.51 -45.85 -14.44
N ALA A 24 21.59 -46.24 -13.73
CA ALA A 24 21.65 -46.18 -12.28
C ALA A 24 21.71 -44.73 -11.77
N ASP A 25 22.48 -43.87 -12.40
CA ASP A 25 22.60 -42.47 -12.02
C ASP A 25 21.29 -41.70 -12.30
N GLN A 26 20.62 -41.98 -13.40
CA GLN A 26 19.32 -41.38 -13.69
C GLN A 26 18.21 -41.84 -12.72
N ARG A 27 18.29 -43.09 -12.20
CA ARG A 27 17.35 -43.61 -11.20
C ARG A 27 17.58 -42.96 -9.84
N ILE A 28 18.81 -42.67 -9.46
CA ILE A 28 19.16 -41.98 -8.20
C ILE A 28 18.67 -40.53 -8.28
N VAL A 29 18.96 -39.80 -9.36
CA VAL A 29 18.53 -38.41 -9.54
C VAL A 29 16.99 -38.30 -9.58
N ARG A 30 16.29 -39.25 -10.22
CA ARG A 30 14.81 -39.28 -10.19
C ARG A 30 14.24 -39.60 -8.80
N ARG A 31 14.86 -40.50 -8.03
CA ARG A 31 14.44 -40.82 -6.65
C ARG A 31 14.63 -39.64 -5.72
N ASP A 32 15.72 -38.91 -5.87
CA ASP A 32 15.97 -37.72 -5.07
C ASP A 32 15.07 -36.55 -5.45
N ALA A 33 14.75 -36.36 -6.74
CA ALA A 33 13.78 -35.39 -7.21
C ALA A 33 12.35 -35.71 -6.74
N VAL A 34 11.95 -36.99 -6.74
CA VAL A 34 10.63 -37.42 -6.22
C VAL A 34 10.57 -37.26 -4.70
N ARG A 35 11.67 -37.59 -3.97
CA ARG A 35 11.74 -37.36 -2.52
C ARG A 35 11.75 -35.88 -2.15
N ALA A 36 12.42 -35.03 -2.93
CA ALA A 36 12.41 -33.59 -2.76
C ALA A 36 11.01 -32.99 -3.04
N GLY A 37 10.33 -33.49 -4.11
CA GLY A 37 8.96 -33.13 -4.42
C GLY A 37 7.97 -33.58 -3.35
N ALA A 38 8.10 -34.81 -2.82
CA ALA A 38 7.25 -35.32 -1.76
C ALA A 38 7.45 -34.56 -0.44
N ARG A 39 8.70 -34.18 -0.09
CA ARG A 39 8.99 -33.33 1.08
C ARG A 39 8.44 -31.92 0.92
N ALA A 40 8.51 -31.33 -0.30
CA ALA A 40 7.93 -30.04 -0.58
C ALA A 40 6.39 -30.06 -0.52
N TYR A 41 5.76 -31.17 -0.90
CA TYR A 41 4.32 -31.36 -0.82
C TYR A 41 3.83 -31.59 0.63
N GLN A 42 4.58 -32.35 1.43
CA GLN A 42 4.28 -32.57 2.84
C GLN A 42 4.45 -31.29 3.68
N GLY A 43 5.40 -30.40 3.33
CA GLY A 43 5.59 -29.13 4.03
C GLY A 43 4.41 -28.13 3.82
N ARG A 44 3.62 -28.28 2.77
CA ARG A 44 2.42 -27.44 2.53
C ARG A 44 1.20 -27.86 3.36
N ASN A 45 1.15 -29.10 3.83
CA ASN A 45 0.06 -29.67 4.63
C ASN A 45 0.47 -29.96 6.10
N ALA A 46 1.63 -29.49 6.54
CA ALA A 46 2.00 -29.60 7.93
C ALA A 46 1.04 -28.80 8.81
N PRO A 47 0.56 -29.34 9.94
CA PRO A 47 -0.29 -28.60 10.86
C PRO A 47 0.45 -27.37 11.36
N GLU A 48 -0.25 -26.23 11.38
CA GLU A 48 0.31 -24.98 11.86
C GLU A 48 0.65 -25.08 13.35
N GLN A 49 1.88 -24.76 13.69
CA GLN A 49 2.35 -24.71 15.07
C GLN A 49 2.18 -23.29 15.59
N THR A 50 1.62 -23.16 16.79
CA THR A 50 1.34 -21.86 17.39
C THR A 50 1.89 -21.73 18.80
N GLU A 51 2.31 -20.53 19.17
CA GLU A 51 2.68 -20.14 20.53
C GLU A 51 2.02 -18.81 20.86
N ARG A 52 1.37 -18.72 22.00
CA ARG A 52 0.67 -17.50 22.44
C ARG A 52 1.52 -16.75 23.46
N PHE A 53 1.51 -15.42 23.31
CA PHE A 53 2.11 -14.48 24.24
C PHE A 53 1.02 -13.48 24.66
N SER A 54 0.95 -13.14 25.93
CA SER A 54 0.02 -12.14 26.45
C SER A 54 0.72 -11.29 27.52
N ARG A 55 0.55 -9.97 27.44
CA ARG A 55 1.10 -9.00 28.39
C ARG A 55 0.11 -7.86 28.59
N LYS A 56 -0.05 -7.41 29.83
CA LYS A 56 -0.81 -6.23 30.19
C LYS A 56 0.10 -5.23 30.89
N VAL A 57 0.02 -3.98 30.48
CA VAL A 57 0.88 -2.90 30.99
C VAL A 57 0.01 -1.70 31.33
N LYS A 58 0.12 -1.21 32.57
CA LYS A 58 -0.52 0.05 32.99
C LYS A 58 0.30 1.24 32.50
N VAL A 59 -0.29 2.13 31.73
CA VAL A 59 0.47 3.21 31.07
C VAL A 59 -0.12 4.60 31.27
N GLY A 60 -1.34 4.70 31.73
CA GLY A 60 -2.08 5.94 31.73
C GLY A 60 -2.72 6.29 30.38
N ARG A 61 -3.48 7.39 30.34
CA ARG A 61 -4.32 7.70 29.17
C ARG A 61 -3.53 8.22 27.96
N ASP A 62 -2.47 9.00 28.18
CA ASP A 62 -1.66 9.64 27.11
C ASP A 62 -0.38 8.85 26.80
N ALA A 63 -0.48 7.54 26.83
CA ALA A 63 0.63 6.65 26.56
C ALA A 63 1.09 6.71 25.10
N ARG A 64 2.36 6.40 24.89
CA ARG A 64 2.89 6.14 23.54
C ARG A 64 3.16 4.65 23.38
N VAL A 65 2.57 4.04 22.35
CA VAL A 65 2.72 2.62 22.02
C VAL A 65 3.38 2.49 20.66
N SER A 66 4.53 1.83 20.60
CA SER A 66 5.22 1.51 19.35
C SER A 66 5.24 0.00 19.14
N ILE A 67 4.93 -0.46 17.92
CA ILE A 67 4.95 -1.87 17.56
C ILE A 67 5.74 -2.05 16.27
N ASP A 68 6.86 -2.78 16.38
CA ASP A 68 7.71 -3.14 15.26
C ASP A 68 7.58 -4.64 14.97
N ASN A 69 6.96 -5.00 13.86
CA ASN A 69 6.76 -6.38 13.44
C ASN A 69 7.50 -6.70 12.14
N VAL A 70 7.98 -7.91 12.02
CA VAL A 70 8.63 -8.39 10.79
C VAL A 70 7.63 -9.07 9.88
N ALA A 71 6.82 -9.99 10.40
CA ALA A 71 5.83 -10.73 9.63
C ALA A 71 4.60 -11.06 10.47
N GLY A 72 3.42 -10.94 9.89
CA GLY A 72 2.13 -11.15 10.53
C GLY A 72 1.33 -9.87 10.70
N ASN A 73 0.06 -10.01 11.00
CA ASN A 73 -0.88 -8.90 11.06
C ASN A 73 -0.82 -8.16 12.39
N ILE A 74 -1.14 -6.86 12.36
CA ILE A 74 -1.27 -6.03 13.55
C ILE A 74 -2.69 -5.47 13.60
N VAL A 75 -3.42 -5.79 14.65
CA VAL A 75 -4.75 -5.23 14.93
C VAL A 75 -4.66 -4.41 16.20
N VAL A 76 -5.00 -3.11 16.11
CA VAL A 76 -5.01 -2.20 17.24
C VAL A 76 -6.41 -1.64 17.44
N THR A 77 -6.90 -1.70 18.67
CA THR A 77 -8.21 -1.16 19.04
C THR A 77 -8.08 -0.18 20.20
N GLY A 78 -8.67 1.00 20.05
CA GLY A 78 -8.79 1.99 21.13
C GLY A 78 -9.85 1.58 22.15
N GLY A 79 -9.45 1.46 23.41
CA GLY A 79 -10.30 1.10 24.53
C GLY A 79 -10.49 2.25 25.52
N SER A 80 -11.42 2.07 26.48
CA SER A 80 -11.71 3.06 27.52
C SER A 80 -10.80 2.97 28.76
N GLY A 81 -9.92 1.96 28.82
CA GLY A 81 -9.03 1.72 29.96
C GLY A 81 -7.77 2.59 29.96
N ASP A 82 -6.94 2.41 30.98
CA ASP A 82 -5.61 3.01 31.16
C ASP A 82 -4.48 1.96 31.00
N GLU A 83 -4.82 0.80 30.47
CA GLU A 83 -3.92 -0.34 30.26
C GLU A 83 -3.73 -0.61 28.77
N VAL A 84 -2.53 -1.04 28.40
CA VAL A 84 -2.23 -1.66 27.09
C VAL A 84 -2.26 -3.16 27.26
N SER A 85 -3.19 -3.83 26.55
CA SER A 85 -3.24 -5.29 26.48
C SER A 85 -2.64 -5.74 25.16
N ILE A 86 -1.61 -6.56 25.22
CA ILE A 86 -0.89 -7.09 24.08
C ILE A 86 -1.11 -8.59 24.05
N GLU A 87 -1.73 -9.07 23.00
CA GLU A 87 -1.86 -10.48 22.69
C GLU A 87 -1.12 -10.75 21.38
N ALA A 88 -0.22 -11.73 21.38
CA ALA A 88 0.49 -12.10 20.19
C ALA A 88 0.44 -13.61 19.97
N VAL A 89 0.31 -14.02 18.72
CA VAL A 89 0.31 -15.40 18.31
C VAL A 89 1.43 -15.61 17.30
N LYS A 90 2.48 -16.31 17.71
CA LYS A 90 3.52 -16.79 16.79
C LYS A 90 2.99 -18.00 16.04
N ARG A 91 3.23 -18.06 14.74
CA ARG A 91 2.79 -19.16 13.85
C ARG A 91 3.91 -19.59 12.93
N THR A 92 4.04 -20.90 12.74
CA THR A 92 4.90 -21.48 11.71
C THR A 92 4.27 -22.73 11.12
N ARG A 93 4.57 -23.00 9.86
CA ARG A 93 4.27 -24.27 9.18
C ARG A 93 5.49 -25.20 9.14
N GLY A 94 6.59 -24.77 9.73
CA GLY A 94 7.79 -25.56 9.92
C GLY A 94 7.82 -26.30 11.26
N ASP A 95 9.02 -26.59 11.72
CA ASP A 95 9.21 -27.24 13.01
C ASP A 95 8.88 -26.28 14.17
N ARG A 96 8.32 -26.83 15.24
CA ARG A 96 8.00 -26.06 16.45
C ARG A 96 9.21 -25.31 17.03
N SER A 97 10.40 -25.86 16.83
CA SER A 97 11.66 -25.21 17.25
C SER A 97 11.90 -23.85 16.56
N GLU A 98 11.29 -23.61 15.39
CA GLU A 98 11.38 -22.32 14.70
C GLU A 98 10.69 -21.20 15.49
N LEU A 99 9.64 -21.49 16.27
CA LEU A 99 8.97 -20.50 17.11
C LEU A 99 9.92 -19.88 18.14
N ALA A 100 10.92 -20.62 18.60
CA ALA A 100 11.94 -20.13 19.52
C ALA A 100 12.95 -19.17 18.86
N THR A 101 13.07 -19.18 17.52
CA THR A 101 13.95 -18.26 16.79
C THR A 101 13.41 -16.83 16.70
N VAL A 102 12.14 -16.63 17.05
CA VAL A 102 11.51 -15.31 17.07
C VAL A 102 11.16 -14.95 18.52
N ARG A 103 11.72 -13.83 18.97
CA ARG A 103 11.50 -13.29 20.31
C ARG A 103 10.60 -12.05 20.22
N ILE A 104 9.65 -11.96 21.14
CA ILE A 104 8.85 -10.75 21.37
C ILE A 104 9.44 -10.05 22.58
N THR A 105 9.92 -8.83 22.39
CA THR A 105 10.47 -7.99 23.45
C THR A 105 9.46 -6.88 23.72
N VAL A 106 9.14 -6.66 24.99
CA VAL A 106 8.26 -5.58 25.45
C VAL A 106 9.05 -4.74 26.44
N ASP A 107 9.41 -3.54 26.01
CA ASP A 107 10.08 -2.54 26.82
C ASP A 107 9.06 -1.57 27.42
N GLU A 108 9.00 -1.53 28.72
CA GLU A 108 8.07 -0.70 29.50
C GLU A 108 8.82 0.44 30.15
N ARG A 109 8.39 1.65 29.86
CA ARG A 109 8.87 2.88 30.51
C ARG A 109 7.67 3.73 30.93
N ALA A 110 7.86 4.68 31.81
CA ALA A 110 6.78 5.56 32.23
C ALA A 110 6.06 6.19 31.03
N GLY A 111 4.80 5.82 30.80
CA GLY A 111 3.98 6.31 29.69
C GLY A 111 4.38 5.84 28.29
N ARG A 112 5.29 4.86 28.16
CA ARG A 112 5.72 4.33 26.86
C ARG A 112 5.84 2.80 26.88
N VAL A 113 5.27 2.17 25.88
CA VAL A 113 5.40 0.73 25.65
C VAL A 113 5.93 0.54 24.24
N GLU A 114 7.01 -0.22 24.14
CA GLU A 114 7.64 -0.54 22.87
C GLU A 114 7.66 -2.07 22.69
N VAL A 115 7.00 -2.54 21.66
CA VAL A 115 6.89 -3.97 21.32
C VAL A 115 7.68 -4.24 20.07
N ARG A 116 8.65 -5.12 20.14
CA ARG A 116 9.48 -5.50 19.00
C ARG A 116 9.46 -7.00 18.76
N THR A 117 9.33 -7.37 17.51
CA THR A 117 9.56 -8.74 17.04
C THR A 117 10.99 -8.86 16.54
N GLU A 118 11.81 -9.62 17.25
CA GLU A 118 13.20 -9.86 16.87
C GLU A 118 13.34 -11.30 16.36
N GLY A 119 13.85 -11.44 15.14
CA GLY A 119 14.25 -12.75 14.59
C GLY A 119 15.72 -13.00 14.87
N GLU A 120 16.06 -14.18 15.37
CA GLU A 120 17.44 -14.59 15.51
C GLU A 120 18.08 -14.71 14.12
N GLN A 121 18.94 -13.75 13.77
CA GLN A 121 19.76 -13.81 12.58
C GLN A 121 20.85 -14.86 12.81
N ASN A 122 20.53 -16.12 12.57
CA ASN A 122 21.53 -17.18 12.61
C ASN A 122 22.50 -16.99 11.43
N ARG A 123 23.62 -16.29 11.69
CA ARG A 123 24.70 -15.98 10.73
C ARG A 123 25.36 -17.23 10.13
N SER A 124 25.07 -18.41 10.65
CA SER A 124 25.74 -19.65 10.27
C SER A 124 25.03 -20.45 9.18
N ASN A 125 23.88 -20.02 8.67
CA ASN A 125 23.11 -20.82 7.72
C ASN A 125 22.88 -20.10 6.38
N ARG A 126 23.96 -19.95 5.59
CA ARG A 126 23.95 -19.37 4.22
C ARG A 126 23.11 -20.14 3.18
N GLY A 127 22.26 -21.06 3.57
CA GLY A 127 21.50 -21.89 2.63
C GLY A 127 20.07 -22.22 3.03
N ARG A 128 19.58 -21.82 4.21
CA ARG A 128 18.19 -22.07 4.59
C ARG A 128 17.35 -20.81 4.42
N ARG A 129 16.20 -21.00 3.77
CA ARG A 129 15.11 -20.01 3.68
C ARG A 129 14.89 -19.39 5.06
N GLY A 130 14.79 -18.06 5.12
CA GLY A 130 14.56 -17.32 6.37
C GLY A 130 13.40 -17.92 7.17
N SER A 131 13.41 -17.74 8.49
CA SER A 131 12.37 -18.24 9.39
C SER A 131 10.99 -17.90 8.85
N GLN A 132 10.13 -18.91 8.70
CA GLN A 132 8.75 -18.74 8.23
C GLN A 132 7.78 -18.47 9.39
N VAL A 133 8.29 -17.91 10.48
CA VAL A 133 7.50 -17.56 11.65
C VAL A 133 6.85 -16.19 11.41
N SER A 134 5.54 -16.14 11.51
CA SER A 134 4.76 -14.91 11.57
C SER A 134 4.26 -14.67 13.00
N VAL A 135 4.12 -13.40 13.37
CA VAL A 135 3.60 -12.98 14.67
C VAL A 135 2.40 -12.08 14.44
N ASP A 136 1.21 -12.57 14.75
CA ASP A 136 -0.01 -11.77 14.69
C ASP A 136 -0.23 -11.09 16.04
N TYR A 137 -0.39 -9.77 16.01
CA TYR A 137 -0.65 -8.94 17.18
C TYR A 137 -2.11 -8.50 17.24
N THR A 138 -2.71 -8.63 18.42
CA THR A 138 -3.98 -8.02 18.78
C THR A 138 -3.73 -7.17 20.01
N VAL A 139 -3.81 -5.85 19.85
CA VAL A 139 -3.44 -4.90 20.90
C VAL A 139 -4.62 -3.98 21.19
N THR A 140 -4.96 -3.87 22.47
CA THR A 140 -5.91 -2.86 22.95
C THR A 140 -5.12 -1.77 23.67
N VAL A 141 -5.33 -0.53 23.24
CA VAL A 141 -4.66 0.65 23.82
C VAL A 141 -5.70 1.61 24.39
N PRO A 142 -5.35 2.48 25.34
CA PRO A 142 -6.20 3.62 25.70
C PRO A 142 -6.55 4.41 24.44
N ALA A 143 -7.81 4.82 24.27
CA ALA A 143 -8.23 5.52 23.05
C ALA A 143 -7.43 6.81 22.78
N SER A 144 -6.95 7.51 23.83
CA SER A 144 -6.13 8.72 23.70
C SER A 144 -4.63 8.45 23.48
N ALA A 145 -4.19 7.17 23.51
CA ALA A 145 -2.79 6.81 23.32
C ALA A 145 -2.31 7.16 21.90
N SER A 146 -1.06 7.61 21.81
CA SER A 146 -0.35 7.77 20.55
C SER A 146 0.22 6.42 20.10
N VAL A 147 -0.03 6.04 18.85
CA VAL A 147 0.33 4.71 18.31
C VAL A 147 1.23 4.87 17.10
N ASP A 148 2.32 4.11 17.08
CA ASP A 148 3.30 4.07 16.01
C ASP A 148 3.51 2.61 15.57
N LEU A 149 3.14 2.27 14.34
CA LEU A 149 3.14 0.91 13.83
C LEU A 149 4.06 0.78 12.63
N HIS A 150 5.00 -0.14 12.72
CA HIS A 150 5.89 -0.51 11.63
C HIS A 150 5.80 -2.01 11.38
N SER A 151 5.66 -2.40 10.11
CA SER A 151 5.73 -3.81 9.70
C SER A 151 6.49 -3.96 8.39
N VAL A 152 7.16 -5.09 8.24
CA VAL A 152 7.75 -5.44 6.95
C VAL A 152 6.74 -6.24 6.12
N SER A 153 6.06 -7.24 6.72
CA SER A 153 5.11 -8.07 5.98
C SER A 153 3.90 -8.40 6.84
N GLY A 154 2.77 -7.86 6.47
CA GLY A 154 1.49 -8.08 7.14
C GLY A 154 0.60 -6.85 7.12
N SER A 155 -0.69 -7.10 7.22
CA SER A 155 -1.68 -6.03 7.20
C SER A 155 -1.86 -5.41 8.58
N MET A 156 -2.15 -4.11 8.58
CA MET A 156 -2.44 -3.33 9.77
C MET A 156 -3.89 -2.89 9.77
N ARG A 157 -4.56 -3.07 10.90
CA ARG A 157 -5.91 -2.54 11.13
C ARG A 157 -5.95 -1.79 12.44
N VAL A 158 -6.34 -0.53 12.38
CA VAL A 158 -6.46 0.33 13.54
C VAL A 158 -7.87 0.89 13.64
N THR A 159 -8.48 0.77 14.81
CA THR A 159 -9.86 1.21 15.02
C THR A 159 -9.98 1.99 16.33
N GLY A 160 -10.63 3.15 16.31
CA GLY A 160 -11.02 3.91 17.51
C GLY A 160 -9.88 4.54 18.30
N VAL A 161 -8.69 4.69 17.72
CA VAL A 161 -7.55 5.40 18.32
C VAL A 161 -7.71 6.89 18.07
N ARG A 162 -7.80 7.68 19.13
CA ARG A 162 -7.99 9.14 19.09
C ARG A 162 -6.70 9.93 19.32
N GLY A 163 -5.63 9.28 19.77
CA GLY A 163 -4.30 9.87 19.84
C GLY A 163 -3.62 9.91 18.47
N SER A 164 -2.41 10.46 18.41
CA SER A 164 -1.61 10.48 17.17
C SER A 164 -1.35 9.07 16.66
N LEU A 165 -1.58 8.85 15.37
CA LEU A 165 -1.41 7.55 14.73
C LEU A 165 -0.50 7.64 13.52
N ARG A 166 0.51 6.77 13.48
CA ARG A 166 1.35 6.47 12.33
C ARG A 166 1.32 4.99 12.02
N ALA A 167 1.12 4.60 10.78
CA ALA A 167 1.09 3.21 10.35
C ALA A 167 1.83 3.05 9.02
N GLU A 168 2.95 2.35 9.05
CA GLU A 168 3.79 2.15 7.88
C GLU A 168 4.11 0.67 7.68
N THR A 169 3.89 0.16 6.47
CA THR A 169 4.22 -1.23 6.12
C THR A 169 4.94 -1.30 4.77
N VAL A 170 5.77 -2.31 4.60
CA VAL A 170 6.37 -2.58 3.29
C VAL A 170 5.44 -3.44 2.45
N SER A 171 4.91 -4.53 3.00
CA SER A 171 4.03 -5.44 2.27
C SER A 171 2.80 -5.80 3.12
N GLY A 172 1.67 -5.29 2.71
CA GLY A 172 0.38 -5.49 3.36
C GLY A 172 -0.49 -4.25 3.33
N ASN A 173 -1.73 -4.41 3.67
CA ASN A 173 -2.71 -3.33 3.64
C ASN A 173 -2.71 -2.54 4.96
N VAL A 174 -2.95 -1.25 4.86
CA VAL A 174 -3.19 -0.38 6.03
C VAL A 174 -4.65 0.05 6.03
N THR A 175 -5.38 -0.32 7.06
CA THR A 175 -6.78 0.05 7.23
C THR A 175 -6.96 0.80 8.54
N THR A 176 -7.50 2.01 8.48
CA THR A 176 -7.81 2.82 9.67
C THR A 176 -9.28 3.19 9.69
N THR A 177 -9.88 3.13 10.88
CA THR A 177 -11.29 3.47 11.09
C THR A 177 -11.43 4.28 12.36
N ASP A 178 -12.14 5.41 12.29
CA ASP A 178 -12.40 6.32 13.43
C ASP A 178 -11.10 6.74 14.17
N THR A 179 -10.15 7.26 13.40
CA THR A 179 -8.83 7.69 13.90
C THR A 179 -8.61 9.18 13.62
N PRO A 180 -9.14 10.10 14.48
CA PRO A 180 -9.16 11.54 14.23
C PRO A 180 -7.79 12.22 14.20
N LYS A 181 -6.76 11.62 14.76
CA LYS A 181 -5.38 12.15 14.75
C LYS A 181 -4.44 11.24 13.94
N LEU A 182 -4.96 10.68 12.84
CA LEU A 182 -4.13 9.99 11.88
C LEU A 182 -3.20 10.98 11.19
N GLU A 183 -1.90 10.81 11.33
CA GLU A 183 -0.87 11.64 10.68
C GLU A 183 -0.37 10.98 9.39
N VAL A 184 -0.03 9.70 9.47
CA VAL A 184 0.59 8.96 8.36
C VAL A 184 0.01 7.56 8.23
N ALA A 185 -0.35 7.18 7.00
CA ALA A 185 -0.68 5.81 6.63
C ALA A 185 0.02 5.45 5.32
N LYS A 186 0.99 4.53 5.34
CA LYS A 186 1.78 4.20 4.15
C LYS A 186 1.94 2.71 3.95
N SER A 187 1.91 2.29 2.69
CA SER A 187 2.32 0.96 2.24
C SER A 187 3.25 1.07 1.03
N ILE A 188 4.17 0.12 0.86
CA ILE A 188 4.88 -0.01 -0.41
C ILE A 188 4.11 -0.93 -1.34
N SER A 189 3.71 -2.11 -0.86
CA SER A 189 2.93 -3.06 -1.65
C SER A 189 1.67 -3.46 -0.90
N GLY A 190 0.61 -2.76 -1.13
CA GLY A 190 -0.70 -2.99 -0.53
C GLY A 190 -1.54 -1.73 -0.51
N ASP A 191 -2.81 -1.90 -0.26
CA ASP A 191 -3.79 -0.83 -0.26
C ASP A 191 -3.79 -0.06 1.06
N VAL A 192 -4.08 1.24 0.96
CA VAL A 192 -4.30 2.10 2.12
C VAL A 192 -5.77 2.52 2.13
N SER A 193 -6.49 2.15 3.17
CA SER A 193 -7.92 2.44 3.32
C SER A 193 -8.19 3.23 4.59
N LEU A 194 -8.75 4.43 4.44
CA LEU A 194 -9.10 5.35 5.51
C LEU A 194 -10.61 5.50 5.55
N THR A 195 -11.22 5.25 6.70
CA THR A 195 -12.68 5.33 6.85
C THR A 195 -13.06 6.12 8.10
N GLY A 196 -13.99 7.03 7.92
CA GLY A 196 -14.70 7.74 8.98
C GLY A 196 -13.76 8.40 9.99
N ALA A 197 -13.36 9.64 9.79
CA ALA A 197 -12.79 10.46 10.85
C ALA A 197 -12.87 11.94 10.50
N ALA A 198 -13.10 12.76 11.51
CA ALA A 198 -12.77 14.16 11.43
C ALA A 198 -11.29 14.30 11.83
N ALA A 199 -10.38 14.38 10.86
CA ALA A 199 -8.97 14.61 11.14
C ALA A 199 -8.75 16.05 11.61
N GLU A 200 -8.23 16.20 12.83
CA GLU A 200 -7.99 17.51 13.43
C GLU A 200 -6.80 18.26 12.81
N GLY A 201 -6.02 17.60 11.95
CA GLY A 201 -4.79 18.14 11.36
C GLY A 201 -4.57 17.74 9.89
N ASP A 202 -3.32 17.80 9.51
CA ASP A 202 -2.87 17.37 8.19
C ASP A 202 -2.60 15.84 8.21
N LEU A 203 -3.17 15.15 7.23
CA LEU A 203 -3.07 13.70 7.07
C LEU A 203 -2.35 13.37 5.77
N SER A 204 -1.45 12.39 5.82
CA SER A 204 -0.76 11.87 4.65
C SER A 204 -0.99 10.37 4.48
N ALA A 205 -1.47 9.96 3.30
CA ALA A 205 -1.61 8.55 2.96
C ALA A 205 -1.00 8.24 1.59
N ALA A 206 -0.23 7.16 1.51
CA ALA A 206 0.44 6.82 0.26
C ALA A 206 0.64 5.31 0.08
N SER A 207 0.62 4.90 -1.18
CA SER A 207 1.07 3.57 -1.59
C SER A 207 2.04 3.68 -2.78
N VAL A 208 2.93 2.73 -2.93
CA VAL A 208 3.73 2.61 -4.16
C VAL A 208 3.00 1.73 -5.17
N SER A 209 2.61 0.53 -4.77
CA SER A 209 1.87 -0.42 -5.62
C SER A 209 0.61 -0.87 -4.92
N GLY A 210 -0.41 -0.06 -4.96
CA GLY A 210 -1.71 -0.30 -4.36
C GLY A 210 -2.56 0.95 -4.39
N SER A 211 -3.83 0.78 -4.18
CA SER A 211 -4.80 1.86 -4.20
C SER A 211 -4.87 2.58 -2.86
N VAL A 212 -5.16 3.88 -2.91
CA VAL A 212 -5.41 4.70 -1.73
C VAL A 212 -6.87 5.11 -1.73
N THR A 213 -7.62 4.64 -0.74
CA THR A 213 -9.05 4.93 -0.61
C THR A 213 -9.33 5.73 0.66
N ALA A 214 -10.07 6.83 0.54
CA ALA A 214 -10.53 7.62 1.69
C ALA A 214 -12.05 7.82 1.61
N ARG A 215 -12.77 7.47 2.69
CA ARG A 215 -14.23 7.56 2.73
C ARG A 215 -14.74 8.24 4.00
N GLY A 216 -15.71 9.15 3.83
CA GLY A 216 -16.36 9.82 4.95
C GLY A 216 -15.38 10.61 5.83
N LEU A 217 -14.39 11.26 5.23
CA LEU A 217 -13.28 11.89 5.92
C LEU A 217 -13.42 13.42 5.90
N ARG A 218 -13.17 14.05 7.05
CA ARG A 218 -13.02 15.50 7.17
C ARG A 218 -11.61 15.80 7.65
N ALA A 219 -10.87 16.65 6.95
CA ALA A 219 -9.49 16.99 7.30
C ALA A 219 -9.21 18.46 7.00
N HIS A 220 -8.27 19.08 7.72
CA HIS A 220 -7.76 20.39 7.33
C HIS A 220 -6.88 20.27 6.09
N GLY A 221 -5.90 19.38 6.11
CA GLY A 221 -5.06 19.07 4.97
C GLY A 221 -5.03 17.58 4.68
N LEU A 222 -5.15 17.21 3.40
CA LEU A 222 -5.12 15.83 2.93
C LEU A 222 -4.10 15.68 1.81
N GLY A 223 -3.02 14.94 2.09
CA GLY A 223 -1.99 14.59 1.12
C GLY A 223 -2.07 13.13 0.72
N LEU A 224 -2.37 12.83 -0.55
CA LEU A 224 -2.48 11.47 -1.04
C LEU A 224 -1.48 11.20 -2.16
N GLY A 225 -0.91 10.00 -2.18
CA GLY A 225 0.04 9.60 -3.21
C GLY A 225 -0.07 8.14 -3.62
N SER A 226 0.05 7.86 -4.93
CA SER A 226 0.26 6.52 -5.47
C SER A 226 1.22 6.56 -6.64
N ILE A 227 2.05 5.53 -6.79
CA ILE A 227 2.85 5.38 -8.01
C ILE A 227 2.09 4.51 -9.01
N SER A 228 1.59 3.36 -8.58
CA SER A 228 0.82 2.44 -9.42
C SER A 228 -0.40 1.95 -8.66
N GLY A 229 -1.48 2.62 -8.81
CA GLY A 229 -2.75 2.31 -8.18
C GLY A 229 -3.65 3.53 -8.13
N ASP A 230 -4.94 3.29 -8.01
CA ASP A 230 -5.94 4.33 -8.05
C ASP A 230 -6.03 5.07 -6.72
N ILE A 231 -6.42 6.34 -6.79
CA ILE A 231 -6.71 7.16 -5.61
C ILE A 231 -8.19 7.51 -5.64
N ILE A 232 -8.94 7.00 -4.67
CA ILE A 232 -10.40 7.11 -4.62
C ILE A 232 -10.81 7.82 -3.33
N LEU A 233 -11.44 8.98 -3.49
CA LEU A 233 -12.01 9.75 -2.39
C LEU A 233 -13.52 9.81 -2.52
N SER A 234 -14.23 9.39 -1.48
CA SER A 234 -15.69 9.42 -1.43
C SER A 234 -16.18 10.13 -0.16
N ASP A 235 -17.06 11.11 -0.33
CA ASP A 235 -17.63 11.90 0.76
C ASP A 235 -16.54 12.56 1.65
N VAL A 236 -15.52 13.11 0.98
CA VAL A 236 -14.39 13.78 1.64
C VAL A 236 -14.60 15.29 1.59
N THR A 237 -14.30 15.95 2.71
CA THR A 237 -14.32 17.41 2.85
C THR A 237 -13.00 17.87 3.45
N CYS A 238 -12.28 18.77 2.77
CA CYS A 238 -11.00 19.29 3.29
C CYS A 238 -10.77 20.73 2.78
N ASP A 239 -9.95 21.49 3.55
CA ASP A 239 -9.54 22.84 3.16
C ASP A 239 -8.41 22.78 2.12
N ARG A 240 -7.51 21.81 2.30
CA ARG A 240 -6.37 21.61 1.39
C ARG A 240 -6.29 20.15 0.94
N LEU A 241 -6.28 19.94 -0.37
CA LEU A 241 -6.10 18.62 -0.98
C LEU A 241 -4.86 18.65 -1.88
N GLY A 242 -3.93 17.74 -1.64
CA GLY A 242 -2.80 17.50 -2.52
C GLY A 242 -2.77 16.04 -2.97
N ILE A 243 -2.93 15.78 -4.26
CA ILE A 243 -2.87 14.44 -4.82
C ILE A 243 -1.71 14.35 -5.81
N LYS A 244 -0.92 13.28 -5.69
CA LYS A 244 0.16 12.95 -6.62
C LYS A 244 0.01 11.51 -7.08
N SER A 245 -0.20 11.30 -8.39
CA SER A 245 -0.24 9.97 -9.01
C SER A 245 0.80 9.90 -10.14
N VAL A 246 1.41 8.74 -10.31
CA VAL A 246 2.24 8.50 -11.50
C VAL A 246 1.45 7.70 -12.52
N SER A 247 0.85 6.58 -12.12
CA SER A 247 0.05 5.72 -12.99
C SER A 247 -1.13 5.19 -12.21
N GLY A 248 -2.30 5.55 -12.61
CA GLY A 248 -3.56 5.22 -11.95
C GLY A 248 -4.55 6.39 -12.00
N SER A 249 -5.81 6.07 -11.94
CA SER A 249 -6.89 7.06 -11.97
C SER A 249 -7.05 7.76 -10.63
N VAL A 250 -7.46 9.01 -10.68
CA VAL A 250 -7.81 9.80 -9.51
C VAL A 250 -9.30 10.10 -9.55
N GLU A 251 -10.02 9.64 -8.55
CA GLU A 251 -11.45 9.90 -8.40
C GLU A 251 -11.71 10.66 -7.10
N TYR A 252 -12.26 11.84 -7.22
CA TYR A 252 -12.71 12.64 -6.09
C TYR A 252 -14.22 12.82 -6.16
N ALA A 253 -14.92 12.39 -5.14
CA ALA A 253 -16.35 12.67 -4.95
C ALA A 253 -16.54 13.32 -3.58
N GLY A 254 -16.90 14.61 -3.57
CA GLY A 254 -17.00 15.37 -2.34
C GLY A 254 -17.40 16.82 -2.53
N SER A 255 -17.25 17.60 -1.47
CA SER A 255 -17.55 19.02 -1.44
C SER A 255 -16.29 19.86 -1.49
N ILE A 256 -16.34 20.95 -2.21
CA ILE A 256 -15.31 21.99 -2.19
C ILE A 256 -15.71 23.06 -1.19
N LEU A 257 -14.78 23.49 -0.34
CA LEU A 257 -14.99 24.54 0.65
C LEU A 257 -14.57 25.90 0.10
N LYS A 258 -15.23 26.98 0.58
CA LYS A 258 -14.80 28.37 0.30
C LYS A 258 -13.37 28.58 0.82
N GLY A 259 -12.52 29.19 0.00
CA GLY A 259 -11.11 29.36 0.30
C GLY A 259 -10.27 28.10 0.20
N GLY A 260 -10.88 26.96 -0.13
CA GLY A 260 -10.19 25.67 -0.26
C GLY A 260 -9.21 25.64 -1.43
N ARG A 261 -8.16 24.87 -1.27
CA ARG A 261 -7.14 24.65 -2.31
C ARG A 261 -7.02 23.16 -2.65
N TYR A 262 -7.27 22.83 -3.91
CA TYR A 262 -7.28 21.47 -4.43
C TYR A 262 -6.24 21.34 -5.54
N GLU A 263 -5.19 20.59 -5.30
CA GLU A 263 -4.11 20.38 -6.26
C GLU A 263 -3.99 18.90 -6.60
N ILE A 264 -4.17 18.55 -7.87
CA ILE A 264 -4.10 17.19 -8.38
C ILE A 264 -3.07 17.14 -9.50
N ASN A 265 -2.02 16.36 -9.29
CA ASN A 265 -0.96 16.14 -10.25
C ASN A 265 -0.92 14.66 -10.61
N SER A 266 -1.21 14.30 -11.86
CA SER A 266 -1.10 12.95 -12.41
C SER A 266 -0.10 12.95 -13.56
N HIS A 267 0.69 11.88 -13.69
CA HIS A 267 1.49 11.73 -14.89
C HIS A 267 0.73 10.93 -15.95
N SER A 268 0.16 9.79 -15.59
CA SER A 268 -0.60 8.94 -16.50
C SER A 268 -1.83 8.40 -15.78
N GLY A 269 -2.99 8.75 -16.25
CA GLY A 269 -4.28 8.36 -15.69
C GLY A 269 -5.31 9.46 -15.71
N SER A 270 -6.56 9.08 -15.77
CA SER A 270 -7.67 10.03 -15.81
C SER A 270 -7.94 10.64 -14.44
N VAL A 271 -8.36 11.89 -14.42
CA VAL A 271 -8.76 12.61 -13.21
C VAL A 271 -10.24 12.92 -13.30
N ARG A 272 -11.03 12.38 -12.39
CA ARG A 272 -12.47 12.65 -12.28
C ARG A 272 -12.77 13.36 -10.96
N LEU A 273 -13.35 14.54 -11.06
CA LEU A 273 -13.91 15.29 -9.93
C LEU A 273 -15.42 15.29 -10.02
N THR A 274 -16.08 14.70 -9.03
CA THR A 274 -17.54 14.74 -8.90
C THR A 274 -17.90 15.65 -7.73
N LEU A 275 -18.42 16.83 -8.03
CA LEU A 275 -18.63 17.88 -7.04
C LEU A 275 -20.12 18.03 -6.67
N SER A 276 -20.40 18.10 -5.38
CA SER A 276 -21.74 18.34 -4.84
C SER A 276 -21.88 19.80 -4.46
N ASN A 277 -22.72 20.56 -5.17
CA ASN A 277 -23.06 21.96 -4.88
C ASN A 277 -21.86 22.85 -4.51
N PRO A 278 -20.84 22.96 -5.37
CA PRO A 278 -19.68 23.79 -5.05
C PRO A 278 -20.09 25.27 -4.96
N PRO A 279 -19.56 26.04 -4.01
CA PRO A 279 -19.88 27.46 -3.84
C PRO A 279 -19.40 28.31 -5.06
N GLY A 280 -18.31 27.90 -5.63
CA GLY A 280 -17.62 28.51 -6.76
C GLY A 280 -16.14 28.17 -6.68
N PHE A 281 -15.47 28.11 -7.83
CA PHE A 281 -14.05 27.81 -7.91
C PHE A 281 -13.38 28.43 -9.14
N GLU A 282 -12.10 28.73 -8.97
CA GLU A 282 -11.21 29.02 -10.09
C GLU A 282 -10.53 27.70 -10.50
N LEU A 283 -10.73 27.32 -11.76
CA LEU A 283 -10.17 26.11 -12.35
C LEU A 283 -8.93 26.43 -13.18
N THR A 284 -7.82 25.78 -12.91
CA THR A 284 -6.68 25.68 -13.82
C THR A 284 -6.46 24.20 -14.15
N ALA A 285 -6.87 23.77 -15.31
CA ALA A 285 -6.71 22.39 -15.78
C ALA A 285 -5.80 22.35 -16.99
N ASN A 286 -4.77 21.49 -16.93
CA ASN A 286 -3.81 21.29 -18.00
C ASN A 286 -3.64 19.80 -18.28
N SER A 287 -3.80 19.37 -19.52
CA SER A 287 -3.47 18.04 -20.00
C SER A 287 -2.54 18.16 -21.21
N PHE A 288 -1.41 17.44 -21.21
CA PHE A 288 -0.55 17.44 -22.38
C PHE A 288 -1.14 16.56 -23.50
N SER A 289 -1.65 15.39 -23.13
CA SER A 289 -2.30 14.46 -24.07
C SER A 289 -3.57 13.89 -23.42
N GLY A 290 -4.70 14.46 -23.76
CA GLY A 290 -6.03 14.11 -23.26
C GLY A 290 -7.02 15.26 -23.43
N THR A 291 -8.24 15.00 -23.03
CA THR A 291 -9.35 15.96 -23.14
C THR A 291 -9.74 16.49 -21.77
N ILE A 292 -10.24 17.75 -21.75
CA ILE A 292 -10.79 18.36 -20.54
C ILE A 292 -12.28 18.58 -20.78
N ARG A 293 -13.12 18.02 -19.90
CA ARG A 293 -14.58 18.14 -19.94
C ARG A 293 -15.11 18.63 -18.61
N SER A 294 -16.11 19.50 -18.66
CA SER A 294 -16.79 19.99 -17.45
C SER A 294 -18.28 20.09 -17.70
N ASP A 295 -19.07 19.62 -16.72
CA ASP A 295 -20.53 19.78 -16.69
C ASP A 295 -20.95 21.15 -16.13
N PHE A 296 -20.00 21.89 -15.54
CA PHE A 296 -20.28 23.23 -15.02
C PHE A 296 -20.19 24.30 -16.11
N PRO A 297 -21.05 25.29 -16.08
CA PRO A 297 -20.95 26.45 -16.97
C PRO A 297 -19.75 27.32 -16.56
N LEU A 298 -18.62 27.09 -17.20
CA LEU A 298 -17.36 27.75 -16.92
C LEU A 298 -17.25 29.08 -17.70
N ILE A 299 -16.91 30.15 -17.01
CA ILE A 299 -16.54 31.42 -17.64
C ILE A 299 -15.03 31.33 -17.93
N ILE A 300 -14.70 31.20 -19.22
CA ILE A 300 -13.30 31.12 -19.64
C ILE A 300 -12.71 32.53 -19.55
N GLY A 301 -11.73 32.73 -18.68
CA GLY A 301 -10.94 33.94 -18.58
C GLY A 301 -10.02 34.05 -19.80
N GLY A 302 -10.44 34.77 -20.83
CA GLY A 302 -9.58 35.12 -21.95
C GLY A 302 -8.64 36.25 -21.53
N ASP A 303 -7.34 36.03 -21.62
CA ASP A 303 -6.37 37.13 -21.69
C ASP A 303 -6.64 37.94 -22.95
N ARG A 304 -7.28 39.12 -22.78
CA ARG A 304 -7.74 39.97 -23.89
C ARG A 304 -6.61 40.64 -24.67
N ASP A 305 -5.37 40.37 -24.33
CA ASP A 305 -4.21 40.99 -25.00
C ASP A 305 -3.14 39.95 -25.34
N ARG A 306 -3.18 39.42 -26.52
CA ARG A 306 -2.13 38.85 -27.37
C ARG A 306 -2.61 37.61 -28.12
N ASP A 307 -3.34 37.81 -29.19
CA ASP A 307 -3.07 37.15 -30.47
C ASP A 307 -4.23 37.28 -31.44
N ARG A 308 -4.31 38.41 -32.14
CA ARG A 308 -5.16 38.56 -33.30
C ARG A 308 -4.63 37.83 -34.54
N GLY A 309 -3.86 36.78 -34.37
CA GLY A 309 -3.24 36.27 -35.57
C GLY A 309 -2.68 34.88 -35.54
N ARG A 310 -3.27 33.89 -34.84
CA ARG A 310 -2.91 32.48 -35.15
C ARG A 310 -3.80 31.45 -34.46
N ARG A 311 -4.39 30.61 -35.30
CA ARG A 311 -4.88 29.26 -35.10
C ARG A 311 -6.30 29.03 -34.63
N ARG A 312 -7.13 28.73 -35.61
CA ARG A 312 -8.29 27.87 -35.53
C ARG A 312 -7.81 26.47 -35.03
N GLY A 313 -8.07 26.17 -33.82
CA GLY A 313 -7.80 24.91 -33.12
C GLY A 313 -7.69 25.27 -31.64
N ALA A 314 -8.82 25.39 -30.95
CA ALA A 314 -8.83 25.51 -29.51
C ALA A 314 -8.18 24.21 -28.97
N ASP A 315 -6.91 24.32 -28.60
CA ASP A 315 -6.24 23.24 -27.86
C ASP A 315 -7.00 23.08 -26.54
N ASN A 316 -7.91 22.10 -26.48
CA ASN A 316 -8.64 21.68 -25.26
C ASN A 316 -7.70 21.14 -24.16
N ARG A 317 -6.41 21.47 -24.24
CA ARG A 317 -5.35 20.96 -23.37
C ARG A 317 -5.06 21.85 -22.17
N SER A 318 -5.49 23.09 -22.20
CA SER A 318 -5.34 24.03 -21.09
C SER A 318 -6.57 24.90 -20.94
N ILE A 319 -7.20 24.89 -19.78
CA ILE A 319 -8.39 25.67 -19.46
C ILE A 319 -8.12 26.45 -18.17
N ARG A 320 -8.32 27.77 -18.25
CA ARG A 320 -8.49 28.64 -17.08
C ARG A 320 -9.89 29.19 -17.10
N ALA A 321 -10.64 28.90 -16.07
CA ALA A 321 -12.04 29.28 -16.04
C ALA A 321 -12.51 29.46 -14.59
N THR A 322 -13.57 30.25 -14.43
CA THR A 322 -14.21 30.49 -13.14
C THR A 322 -15.63 29.98 -13.17
N PHE A 323 -16.02 29.29 -12.10
CA PHE A 323 -17.41 28.92 -11.83
C PHE A 323 -17.89 29.62 -10.56
N GLY A 324 -19.10 30.15 -10.57
CA GLY A 324 -19.70 30.79 -9.40
C GLY A 324 -18.90 31.98 -8.89
N ASP A 325 -18.68 32.08 -7.60
CA ASP A 325 -17.95 33.18 -6.95
C ASP A 325 -16.43 33.07 -7.04
N GLY A 326 -15.90 31.94 -7.59
CA GLY A 326 -14.45 31.71 -7.69
C GLY A 326 -13.73 31.55 -6.37
N SER A 327 -14.45 31.26 -5.29
CA SER A 327 -13.89 31.31 -3.93
C SER A 327 -12.90 30.19 -3.59
N ALA A 328 -12.92 29.07 -4.30
CA ALA A 328 -11.98 27.98 -4.13
C ALA A 328 -11.00 27.89 -5.31
N THR A 329 -9.84 27.32 -5.11
CA THR A 329 -8.84 27.10 -6.17
C THR A 329 -8.71 25.62 -6.48
N VAL A 330 -8.93 25.24 -7.74
CA VAL A 330 -8.77 23.87 -8.24
C VAL A 330 -7.71 23.85 -9.33
N THR A 331 -6.62 23.17 -9.08
CA THR A 331 -5.52 23.03 -10.03
C THR A 331 -5.33 21.55 -10.38
N ILE A 332 -5.49 21.20 -11.64
CA ILE A 332 -5.33 19.84 -12.14
C ILE A 332 -4.29 19.82 -13.24
N ARG A 333 -3.31 18.98 -13.11
CA ARG A 333 -2.27 18.78 -14.12
C ARG A 333 -2.13 17.31 -14.42
N THR A 334 -2.23 16.94 -15.68
CA THR A 334 -1.89 15.59 -16.14
C THR A 334 -1.00 15.66 -17.38
N PHE A 335 -0.10 14.70 -17.50
CA PHE A 335 0.67 14.58 -18.74
C PHE A 335 -0.12 13.76 -19.76
N SER A 336 -0.68 12.61 -19.36
CA SER A 336 -1.50 11.79 -20.26
C SER A 336 -2.73 11.29 -19.50
N GLY A 337 -3.90 11.72 -19.94
CA GLY A 337 -5.18 11.34 -19.38
C GLY A 337 -6.23 12.42 -19.48
N ASP A 338 -7.47 12.01 -19.40
CA ASP A 338 -8.62 12.91 -19.46
C ASP A 338 -8.91 13.53 -18.09
N ILE A 339 -9.36 14.76 -18.11
CA ILE A 339 -9.83 15.48 -16.93
C ILE A 339 -11.35 15.66 -17.07
N VAL A 340 -12.11 15.12 -16.16
CA VAL A 340 -13.57 15.20 -16.12
C VAL A 340 -14.01 15.86 -14.82
N ILE A 341 -14.76 16.96 -14.93
CA ILE A 341 -15.36 17.65 -13.79
C ILE A 341 -16.87 17.52 -13.92
N ALA A 342 -17.44 16.63 -13.11
CA ALA A 342 -18.83 16.24 -13.15
C ALA A 342 -19.62 16.87 -11.99
N LYS A 343 -20.89 17.11 -12.21
CA LYS A 343 -21.87 17.48 -11.18
C LYS A 343 -22.46 16.19 -10.60
N ARG A 344 -22.54 16.13 -9.28
CA ARG A 344 -23.26 15.03 -8.58
C ARG A 344 -24.74 15.26 -8.56
#